data_d3c5f5679fe0415b42f3e3560ba4a269
#
_entry.id   d3c5f5679fe0415b42f3e3560ba4a269
#
_cell.length_a   1.000
_cell.length_b   1.000
_cell.length_c   1.000
_cell.angle_alpha   90.00
_cell.angle_beta   90.00
_cell.angle_gamma   90.00
#
_symmetry.space_group_name_H-M   'P 1'
#
loop_
_entity.id
_entity.type
_entity.pdbx_description
1 polymer ?
#
loop_
_entity_poly.entity_id
_entity_poly.type
_entity_poly.pdbx_seq_one_letter_code
_entity_poly.pdbx_strand_id
1 'polypeptide(L)'
;LSFLIERGQQIKVFSLMVKTATDYQYCIPTIYTKNVQDDEEEAEKFQGATVLEPKKGAYYEPIVALDFASLYPSIMRAHNLCYSTYVFNKTSINKNFYEYEEFEIQGEKHYFVSKRKDEDKKVFALLPKILADLKNFRSQAKKDMAKTKGTPLEAVYNGKQLAYKVVMNSVYGFTGVTKGMLGLKAIASAVTCRGRQMIDETKATVEGNFEGSEVVYGDTDSVMVKFKLDESLTAEQKIAEAWKLGEKAAAMCVFPPPNELELEKVYMPYILYSKKRYAAKMWVQNKK
;
A
#
# COMPACT_ATOMS: atom_id res chain seq x y z
N LEU A 1 1.83 19.61 -23.12
CA LEU A 1 1.09 19.81 -21.85
C LEU A 1 -0.35 19.28 -21.96
N SER A 2 -1.10 19.58 -23.04
CA SER A 2 -2.47 19.08 -23.31
C SER A 2 -2.53 17.54 -23.21
N PHE A 3 -1.59 16.85 -23.84
CA PHE A 3 -1.50 15.38 -23.82
C PHE A 3 -1.41 14.81 -22.38
N LEU A 4 -0.67 15.46 -21.47
CA LEU A 4 -0.58 15.04 -20.06
C LEU A 4 -1.84 15.34 -19.25
N ILE A 5 -2.65 16.29 -19.69
CA ILE A 5 -3.91 16.66 -19.05
C ILE A 5 -5.04 15.74 -19.52
N GLU A 6 -5.12 15.50 -20.83
CA GLU A 6 -6.19 14.72 -21.47
C GLU A 6 -6.05 13.20 -21.24
N ARG A 7 -4.82 12.71 -21.13
CA ARG A 7 -4.53 11.29 -20.90
C ARG A 7 -4.59 10.94 -19.41
N GLY A 8 -4.96 9.70 -19.10
CA GLY A 8 -5.02 9.18 -17.73
C GLY A 8 -3.66 9.13 -17.02
N GLN A 9 -3.67 8.69 -15.76
CA GLN A 9 -2.47 8.69 -14.91
C GLN A 9 -1.35 7.78 -15.41
N GLN A 10 -1.66 6.75 -16.20
CA GLN A 10 -0.67 5.81 -16.74
C GLN A 10 0.42 6.50 -17.57
N ILE A 11 0.05 7.47 -18.42
CA ILE A 11 1.04 8.19 -19.23
C ILE A 11 1.98 9.04 -18.37
N LYS A 12 1.50 9.55 -17.23
CA LYS A 12 2.32 10.32 -16.30
C LYS A 12 3.33 9.43 -15.59
N VAL A 13 2.90 8.23 -15.17
CA VAL A 13 3.80 7.23 -14.59
C VAL A 13 4.84 6.78 -15.60
N PHE A 14 4.41 6.50 -16.85
CA PHE A 14 5.33 6.12 -17.92
C PHE A 14 6.36 7.22 -18.20
N SER A 15 5.94 8.48 -18.33
CA SER A 15 6.86 9.62 -18.54
C SER A 15 7.88 9.75 -17.41
N LEU A 16 7.44 9.52 -16.16
CA LEU A 16 8.32 9.54 -15.00
C LEU A 16 9.32 8.39 -15.04
N MET A 17 8.86 7.20 -15.46
CA MET A 17 9.72 6.03 -15.66
C MET A 17 10.77 6.28 -16.75
N VAL A 18 10.36 6.79 -17.91
CA VAL A 18 11.28 7.13 -19.01
C VAL A 18 12.36 8.11 -18.52
N LYS A 19 11.94 9.19 -17.87
CA LYS A 19 12.87 10.17 -17.29
C LYS A 19 13.86 9.51 -16.34
N THR A 20 13.37 8.76 -15.36
CA THR A 20 14.24 8.13 -14.36
C THR A 20 15.15 7.08 -14.99
N ALA A 21 14.64 6.29 -15.94
CA ALA A 21 15.47 5.32 -16.67
C ALA A 21 16.61 6.01 -17.43
N THR A 22 16.33 7.12 -18.11
CA THR A 22 17.34 7.92 -18.80
C THR A 22 18.39 8.46 -17.82
N ASP A 23 17.95 9.05 -16.70
CA ASP A 23 18.85 9.63 -15.68
C ASP A 23 19.80 8.56 -15.09
N TYR A 24 19.39 7.29 -15.04
CA TYR A 24 20.18 6.16 -14.53
C TYR A 24 20.71 5.22 -15.62
N GLN A 25 20.63 5.61 -16.89
CA GLN A 25 21.15 4.87 -18.04
C GLN A 25 20.53 3.45 -18.21
N TYR A 26 19.27 3.29 -17.85
CA TYR A 26 18.51 2.07 -18.12
C TYR A 26 17.83 2.13 -19.49
N CYS A 27 17.89 1.03 -20.22
CA CYS A 27 17.13 0.87 -21.46
C CYS A 27 15.69 0.44 -21.14
N ILE A 28 14.72 1.08 -21.78
CA ILE A 28 13.31 0.66 -21.71
C ILE A 28 13.03 -0.18 -22.97
N PRO A 29 12.62 -1.46 -22.80
CA PRO A 29 12.31 -2.31 -23.95
C PRO A 29 11.03 -1.85 -24.63
N THR A 30 10.99 -1.95 -25.95
CA THR A 30 9.72 -1.86 -26.69
C THR A 30 9.03 -3.22 -26.64
N ILE A 31 7.93 -3.29 -25.92
CA ILE A 31 7.09 -4.51 -25.87
C ILE A 31 6.11 -4.43 -27.03
N TYR A 32 6.33 -5.26 -28.03
CA TYR A 32 5.31 -5.47 -29.08
C TYR A 32 4.24 -6.39 -28.50
N THR A 33 3.06 -5.87 -28.25
CA THR A 33 1.89 -6.72 -28.01
C THR A 33 1.63 -7.51 -29.28
N LYS A 34 1.88 -8.82 -29.26
CA LYS A 34 1.34 -9.72 -30.29
C LYS A 34 -0.17 -9.47 -30.33
N ASN A 35 -0.75 -9.43 -31.53
CA ASN A 35 -2.19 -9.30 -31.70
C ASN A 35 -2.88 -10.42 -30.92
N VAL A 36 -3.41 -10.07 -29.75
CA VAL A 36 -4.12 -10.99 -28.87
C VAL A 36 -5.53 -11.12 -29.42
N GLN A 37 -5.68 -11.87 -30.51
CA GLN A 37 -6.99 -12.39 -30.94
C GLN A 37 -7.25 -13.80 -30.38
N ASP A 38 -6.21 -14.49 -29.86
CA ASP A 38 -6.31 -15.88 -29.47
C ASP A 38 -6.20 -16.16 -27.96
N ASP A 39 -5.99 -15.12 -27.09
CA ASP A 39 -5.76 -15.32 -25.66
C ASP A 39 -6.92 -14.79 -24.77
N GLU A 40 -8.17 -14.80 -25.25
CA GLU A 40 -9.33 -14.49 -24.39
C GLU A 40 -9.61 -15.58 -23.33
N GLU A 41 -9.04 -16.77 -23.46
CA GLU A 41 -9.22 -17.86 -22.50
C GLU A 41 -8.23 -17.87 -21.31
N GLU A 42 -7.11 -17.18 -21.41
CA GLU A 42 -6.12 -17.05 -20.32
C GLU A 42 -6.03 -15.64 -19.72
N ALA A 43 -7.13 -14.94 -19.59
CA ALA A 43 -7.18 -13.84 -18.63
C ALA A 43 -7.15 -14.46 -17.22
N GLU A 44 -5.97 -14.99 -16.83
CA GLU A 44 -5.70 -15.42 -15.46
C GLU A 44 -6.29 -14.38 -14.51
N LYS A 45 -7.26 -14.81 -13.71
CA LYS A 45 -7.99 -13.96 -12.76
C LYS A 45 -6.99 -13.39 -11.79
N PHE A 46 -6.49 -12.19 -12.07
CA PHE A 46 -5.65 -11.43 -11.15
C PHE A 46 -6.36 -11.32 -9.80
N GLN A 47 -5.78 -11.94 -8.76
CA GLN A 47 -6.33 -11.86 -7.42
C GLN A 47 -5.97 -10.51 -6.81
N GLY A 48 -6.96 -9.63 -6.70
CA GLY A 48 -6.83 -8.29 -6.12
C GLY A 48 -6.60 -8.30 -4.60
N ALA A 49 -6.86 -7.16 -3.98
CA ALA A 49 -6.80 -6.99 -2.53
C ALA A 49 -7.80 -7.91 -1.81
N THR A 50 -7.46 -8.32 -0.60
CA THR A 50 -8.41 -8.99 0.29
C THR A 50 -9.31 -7.97 0.95
N VAL A 51 -10.59 -8.27 0.97
CA VAL A 51 -11.58 -7.65 1.83
C VAL A 51 -12.08 -8.75 2.76
N LEU A 52 -11.75 -8.64 4.05
CA LEU A 52 -12.20 -9.63 5.04
C LEU A 52 -13.72 -9.67 5.09
N GLU A 53 -14.29 -10.84 5.42
CA GLU A 53 -15.72 -10.95 5.62
C GLU A 53 -16.15 -10.09 6.80
N PRO A 54 -17.11 -9.16 6.61
CA PRO A 54 -17.55 -8.27 7.66
C PRO A 54 -18.39 -9.03 8.69
N LYS A 55 -18.07 -8.85 9.96
CA LYS A 55 -18.95 -9.27 11.05
C LYS A 55 -20.04 -8.19 11.20
N LYS A 56 -21.13 -8.37 10.44
CA LYS A 56 -22.23 -7.39 10.34
C LYS A 56 -22.86 -7.14 11.68
N GLY A 57 -23.16 -5.88 11.99
CA GLY A 57 -23.82 -5.52 13.24
C GLY A 57 -23.73 -4.04 13.56
N ALA A 58 -24.41 -3.65 14.64
CA ALA A 58 -24.29 -2.35 15.27
C ALA A 58 -23.39 -2.48 16.51
N TYR A 59 -22.30 -1.77 16.51
CA TYR A 59 -21.32 -1.75 17.59
C TYR A 59 -21.46 -0.43 18.35
N TYR A 60 -21.80 -0.52 19.61
CA TYR A 60 -21.91 0.63 20.53
C TYR A 60 -20.63 0.81 21.36
N GLU A 61 -19.70 -0.11 21.22
CA GLU A 61 -18.34 -0.03 21.74
C GLU A 61 -17.38 0.58 20.70
N PRO A 62 -16.24 1.15 21.14
CA PRO A 62 -15.27 1.71 20.21
C PRO A 62 -14.70 0.66 19.27
N ILE A 63 -14.70 0.98 17.98
CA ILE A 63 -13.99 0.23 16.94
C ILE A 63 -12.77 1.04 16.51
N VAL A 64 -11.62 0.44 16.64
CA VAL A 64 -10.32 1.03 16.26
C VAL A 64 -10.03 0.73 14.81
N ALA A 65 -9.73 1.75 14.03
CA ALA A 65 -9.27 1.63 12.66
C ALA A 65 -7.74 1.74 12.61
N LEU A 66 -7.08 0.64 12.29
CA LEU A 66 -5.66 0.58 11.95
C LEU A 66 -5.51 0.64 10.44
N ASP A 67 -4.65 1.50 9.93
CA ASP A 67 -4.49 1.74 8.49
C ASP A 67 -3.01 1.73 8.09
N PHE A 68 -2.71 1.13 6.95
CA PHE A 68 -1.36 1.10 6.42
C PHE A 68 -1.04 2.39 5.64
N ALA A 69 0.02 3.06 6.05
CA ALA A 69 0.47 4.28 5.38
C ALA A 69 0.92 4.01 3.93
N SER A 70 0.05 4.31 2.95
CA SER A 70 0.32 4.10 1.51
C SER A 70 0.75 2.66 1.20
N LEU A 71 -0.07 1.66 1.55
CA LEU A 71 0.25 0.23 1.54
C LEU A 71 1.03 -0.23 0.29
N TYR A 72 0.45 -0.11 -0.92
CA TYR A 72 1.07 -0.64 -2.14
C TYR A 72 2.40 0.03 -2.52
N PRO A 73 2.51 1.37 -2.51
CA PRO A 73 3.80 2.04 -2.66
C PRO A 73 4.84 1.61 -1.63
N SER A 74 4.44 1.38 -0.39
CA SER A 74 5.34 0.96 0.68
C SER A 74 5.80 -0.48 0.49
N ILE A 75 4.91 -1.41 0.10
CA ILE A 75 5.27 -2.79 -0.26
C ILE A 75 6.28 -2.81 -1.42
N MET A 76 6.02 -2.07 -2.51
CA MET A 76 6.94 -2.01 -3.65
C MET A 76 8.33 -1.55 -3.23
N ARG A 77 8.41 -0.57 -2.31
CA ARG A 77 9.68 -0.06 -1.78
C ARG A 77 10.36 -1.03 -0.81
N ALA A 78 9.59 -1.67 0.07
CA ALA A 78 10.12 -2.61 1.06
C ALA A 78 10.75 -3.82 0.39
N HIS A 79 10.02 -4.44 -0.53
CA HIS A 79 10.38 -5.69 -1.20
C HIS A 79 11.07 -5.51 -2.56
N ASN A 80 11.46 -4.29 -2.88
CA ASN A 80 12.21 -3.95 -4.10
C ASN A 80 11.53 -4.40 -5.40
N LEU A 81 10.19 -4.31 -5.47
CA LEU A 81 9.39 -4.79 -6.60
C LEU A 81 9.49 -3.84 -7.79
N CYS A 82 10.18 -4.27 -8.83
CA CYS A 82 10.45 -3.46 -10.01
C CYS A 82 10.73 -4.34 -11.23
N TYR A 83 10.61 -3.77 -12.44
CA TYR A 83 11.05 -4.38 -13.69
C TYR A 83 12.56 -4.70 -13.69
N SER A 84 13.37 -3.81 -13.12
CA SER A 84 14.83 -3.95 -13.05
C SER A 84 15.31 -4.99 -12.05
N THR A 85 14.43 -5.47 -11.16
CA THR A 85 14.76 -6.48 -10.14
C THR A 85 14.04 -7.80 -10.36
N TYR A 86 13.07 -7.84 -11.26
CA TYR A 86 12.34 -9.07 -11.58
C TYR A 86 13.22 -10.05 -12.36
N VAL A 87 13.20 -11.31 -11.96
CA VAL A 87 13.99 -12.37 -12.59
C VAL A 87 13.14 -13.08 -13.64
N PHE A 88 13.35 -12.72 -14.92
CA PHE A 88 12.63 -13.33 -16.04
C PHE A 88 13.07 -14.78 -16.30
N ASN A 89 14.36 -15.05 -16.13
CA ASN A 89 14.91 -16.40 -16.34
C ASN A 89 15.37 -17.00 -15.01
N LYS A 90 14.64 -17.99 -14.52
CA LYS A 90 14.93 -18.68 -13.24
C LYS A 90 16.31 -19.34 -13.22
N THR A 91 16.89 -19.68 -14.36
CA THR A 91 18.26 -20.24 -14.45
C THR A 91 19.35 -19.23 -14.10
N SER A 92 19.03 -17.94 -14.15
CA SER A 92 19.96 -16.86 -13.78
C SER A 92 19.99 -16.55 -12.28
N ILE A 93 19.21 -17.27 -11.46
CA ILE A 93 19.18 -17.10 -10.00
C ILE A 93 20.53 -17.50 -9.42
N ASN A 94 21.20 -16.57 -8.75
CA ASN A 94 22.48 -16.81 -8.09
C ASN A 94 22.41 -16.40 -6.61
N LYS A 95 22.00 -17.37 -5.78
CA LYS A 95 21.82 -17.18 -4.33
C LYS A 95 23.14 -16.97 -3.57
N ASN A 96 24.30 -17.15 -4.21
CA ASN A 96 25.58 -16.88 -3.58
C ASN A 96 25.88 -15.38 -3.53
N PHE A 97 25.45 -14.63 -4.56
CA PHE A 97 25.71 -13.18 -4.69
C PHE A 97 24.52 -12.31 -4.31
N TYR A 98 23.29 -12.84 -4.44
CA TYR A 98 22.09 -12.03 -4.26
C TYR A 98 21.12 -12.68 -3.27
N GLU A 99 20.38 -11.85 -2.54
CA GLU A 99 19.17 -12.20 -1.85
C GLU A 99 17.97 -11.89 -2.74
N TYR A 100 16.95 -12.73 -2.64
CA TYR A 100 15.74 -12.62 -3.46
C TYR A 100 14.51 -12.61 -2.56
N GLU A 101 13.56 -11.76 -2.89
CA GLU A 101 12.19 -11.86 -2.45
C GLU A 101 11.48 -12.88 -3.34
N GLU A 102 10.87 -13.89 -2.73
CA GLU A 102 10.14 -14.96 -3.41
C GLU A 102 8.65 -14.80 -3.15
N PHE A 103 7.86 -14.82 -4.22
CA PHE A 103 6.41 -14.77 -4.16
C PHE A 103 5.83 -15.96 -4.91
N GLU A 104 4.98 -16.72 -4.25
CA GLU A 104 4.20 -17.77 -4.89
C GLU A 104 2.84 -17.20 -5.30
N ILE A 105 2.58 -17.17 -6.61
CA ILE A 105 1.40 -16.57 -7.22
C ILE A 105 0.81 -17.60 -8.17
N GLN A 106 -0.41 -18.07 -7.88
CA GLN A 106 -1.12 -19.09 -8.68
C GLN A 106 -0.31 -20.38 -8.92
N GLY A 107 0.51 -20.79 -7.94
CA GLY A 107 1.36 -21.97 -8.04
C GLY A 107 2.70 -21.72 -8.75
N GLU A 108 2.94 -20.53 -9.27
CA GLU A 108 4.23 -20.14 -9.83
C GLU A 108 5.05 -19.28 -8.87
N LYS A 109 6.37 -19.54 -8.84
CA LYS A 109 7.32 -18.77 -8.04
C LYS A 109 7.92 -17.65 -8.86
N HIS A 110 7.78 -16.42 -8.34
CA HIS A 110 8.35 -15.20 -8.89
C HIS A 110 9.43 -14.67 -7.96
N TYR A 111 10.54 -14.20 -8.55
CA TYR A 111 11.71 -13.77 -7.80
C TYR A 111 12.05 -12.31 -8.14
N PHE A 112 12.34 -11.54 -7.10
CA PHE A 112 12.84 -10.17 -7.23
C PHE A 112 14.15 -10.04 -6.47
N VAL A 113 15.17 -9.46 -7.11
CA VAL A 113 16.45 -9.23 -6.44
C VAL A 113 16.29 -8.14 -5.39
N SER A 114 16.54 -8.47 -4.15
CA SER A 114 16.40 -7.50 -3.05
C SER A 114 17.75 -6.86 -2.69
N LYS A 115 18.79 -7.68 -2.50
CA LYS A 115 20.04 -7.24 -1.91
C LYS A 115 21.25 -7.92 -2.53
N ARG A 116 22.39 -7.22 -2.56
CA ARG A 116 23.71 -7.80 -2.84
C ARG A 116 24.36 -8.22 -1.53
N LYS A 117 24.79 -9.47 -1.45
CA LYS A 117 25.35 -10.05 -0.21
C LYS A 117 26.75 -9.52 0.12
N ASP A 118 27.57 -9.30 -0.91
CA ASP A 118 28.94 -8.83 -0.78
C ASP A 118 29.03 -7.39 -0.23
N GLU A 119 28.07 -6.54 -0.59
CA GLU A 119 28.02 -5.14 -0.17
C GLU A 119 27.03 -4.87 0.97
N ASP A 120 26.24 -5.87 1.37
CA ASP A 120 25.10 -5.73 2.30
C ASP A 120 24.15 -4.58 1.91
N LYS A 121 24.01 -4.33 0.59
CA LYS A 121 23.32 -3.18 0.04
C LYS A 121 22.13 -3.59 -0.81
N LYS A 122 21.03 -2.86 -0.63
CA LYS A 122 19.84 -3.04 -1.44
C LYS A 122 20.14 -2.73 -2.91
N VAL A 123 19.74 -3.63 -3.83
CA VAL A 123 19.91 -3.40 -5.26
C VAL A 123 19.04 -2.22 -5.70
N PHE A 124 19.61 -1.37 -6.54
CA PHE A 124 18.90 -0.22 -7.10
C PHE A 124 17.71 -0.67 -7.96
N ALA A 125 16.57 -0.02 -7.76
CA ALA A 125 15.35 -0.31 -8.50
C ALA A 125 14.60 0.98 -8.87
N LEU A 126 14.17 1.08 -10.13
CA LEU A 126 13.57 2.29 -10.69
C LEU A 126 12.25 2.66 -10.01
N LEU A 127 11.29 1.72 -9.89
CA LEU A 127 9.98 2.02 -9.28
C LEU A 127 10.10 2.39 -7.79
N PRO A 128 10.84 1.66 -6.94
CA PRO A 128 11.12 2.07 -5.57
C PRO A 128 11.76 3.46 -5.46
N LYS A 129 12.67 3.82 -6.36
CA LYS A 129 13.28 5.15 -6.41
C LYS A 129 12.24 6.23 -6.73
N ILE A 130 11.44 6.04 -7.77
CA ILE A 130 10.37 6.97 -8.15
C ILE A 130 9.38 7.17 -6.99
N LEU A 131 8.98 6.08 -6.33
CA LEU A 131 8.07 6.15 -5.20
C LEU A 131 8.67 6.86 -3.99
N ALA A 132 9.97 6.68 -3.75
CA ALA A 132 10.69 7.42 -2.70
C ALA A 132 10.72 8.92 -2.98
N ASP A 133 11.04 9.31 -4.21
CA ASP A 133 11.08 10.71 -4.62
C ASP A 133 9.70 11.36 -4.52
N LEU A 134 8.65 10.68 -5.00
CA LEU A 134 7.28 11.17 -4.91
C LEU A 134 6.82 11.34 -3.43
N LYS A 135 7.20 10.41 -2.54
CA LYS A 135 6.93 10.54 -1.09
C LYS A 135 7.63 11.76 -0.51
N ASN A 136 8.90 11.99 -0.87
CA ASN A 136 9.67 13.15 -0.42
C ASN A 136 9.07 14.47 -0.93
N PHE A 137 8.73 14.55 -2.21
CA PHE A 137 8.09 15.74 -2.79
C PHE A 137 6.74 16.02 -2.15
N ARG A 138 5.94 14.98 -1.87
CA ARG A 138 4.68 15.13 -1.15
C ARG A 138 4.89 15.63 0.27
N SER A 139 5.87 15.09 0.99
CA SER A 139 6.20 15.53 2.34
C SER A 139 6.62 17.00 2.36
N GLN A 140 7.46 17.42 1.41
CA GLN A 140 7.86 18.82 1.27
C GLN A 140 6.66 19.72 0.96
N ALA A 141 5.79 19.32 0.02
CA ALA A 141 4.59 20.09 -0.30
C ALA A 141 3.64 20.25 0.90
N LYS A 142 3.51 19.21 1.76
CA LYS A 142 2.75 19.32 3.02
C LYS A 142 3.38 20.30 4.02
N LYS A 143 4.71 20.31 4.13
CA LYS A 143 5.43 21.27 4.99
C LYS A 143 5.23 22.70 4.51
N ASP A 144 5.31 22.92 3.18
CA ASP A 144 5.12 24.23 2.58
C ASP A 144 3.66 24.70 2.71
N MET A 145 2.69 23.78 2.55
CA MET A 145 1.28 24.05 2.82
C MET A 145 1.05 24.52 4.27
N ALA A 146 1.68 23.85 5.24
CA ALA A 146 1.54 24.25 6.66
C ALA A 146 2.11 25.65 6.94
N LYS A 147 3.21 26.04 6.26
CA LYS A 147 3.82 27.37 6.39
C LYS A 147 2.97 28.48 5.75
N THR A 148 2.16 28.14 4.75
CA THR A 148 1.35 29.09 4.00
C THR A 148 -0.13 29.07 4.39
N LYS A 149 -0.45 28.52 5.55
CA LYS A 149 -1.81 28.39 6.07
C LYS A 149 -2.53 29.75 6.09
N GLY A 150 -3.75 29.77 5.55
CA GLY A 150 -4.57 30.98 5.45
C GLY A 150 -4.23 31.90 4.28
N THR A 151 -3.28 31.54 3.42
CA THR A 151 -2.94 32.27 2.19
C THR A 151 -3.42 31.54 0.93
N PRO A 152 -3.55 32.18 -0.23
CA PRO A 152 -3.89 31.52 -1.50
C PRO A 152 -2.89 30.39 -1.88
N LEU A 153 -1.64 30.46 -1.42
CA LEU A 153 -0.61 29.44 -1.65
C LEU A 153 -0.92 28.11 -0.96
N GLU A 154 -1.69 28.13 0.12
CA GLU A 154 -2.15 26.90 0.79
C GLU A 154 -2.90 25.99 -0.19
N ALA A 155 -3.83 26.53 -0.98
CA ALA A 155 -4.57 25.78 -1.99
C ALA A 155 -3.65 25.21 -3.07
N VAL A 156 -2.64 25.96 -3.50
CA VAL A 156 -1.64 25.51 -4.48
C VAL A 156 -0.83 24.33 -3.96
N TYR A 157 -0.31 24.43 -2.73
CA TYR A 157 0.46 23.34 -2.13
C TYR A 157 -0.42 22.12 -1.80
N ASN A 158 -1.68 22.32 -1.45
CA ASN A 158 -2.64 21.25 -1.29
C ASN A 158 -2.87 20.50 -2.61
N GLY A 159 -3.09 21.22 -3.71
CA GLY A 159 -3.19 20.64 -5.05
C GLY A 159 -1.93 19.85 -5.42
N LYS A 160 -0.74 20.40 -5.12
CA LYS A 160 0.55 19.78 -5.40
C LYS A 160 0.75 18.47 -4.62
N GLN A 161 0.46 18.44 -3.31
CA GLN A 161 0.58 17.23 -2.51
C GLN A 161 -0.42 16.14 -2.92
N LEU A 162 -1.64 16.55 -3.33
CA LEU A 162 -2.65 15.63 -3.87
C LEU A 162 -2.21 15.02 -5.20
N ALA A 163 -1.64 15.81 -6.10
CA ALA A 163 -1.10 15.33 -7.37
C ALA A 163 -0.03 14.26 -7.15
N TYR A 164 0.91 14.48 -6.23
CA TYR A 164 1.92 13.47 -5.88
C TYR A 164 1.28 12.19 -5.30
N LYS A 165 0.25 12.33 -4.45
CA LYS A 165 -0.49 11.18 -3.91
C LYS A 165 -1.12 10.35 -5.03
N VAL A 166 -1.79 11.00 -5.98
CA VAL A 166 -2.48 10.34 -7.09
C VAL A 166 -1.48 9.61 -7.99
N VAL A 167 -0.38 10.26 -8.38
CA VAL A 167 0.67 9.63 -9.21
C VAL A 167 1.29 8.43 -8.49
N MET A 168 1.64 8.58 -7.21
CA MET A 168 2.23 7.51 -6.40
C MET A 168 1.33 6.28 -6.31
N ASN A 169 0.02 6.48 -6.09
CA ASN A 169 -0.93 5.38 -6.05
C ASN A 169 -1.17 4.74 -7.44
N SER A 170 -0.95 5.50 -8.51
CA SER A 170 -1.11 5.02 -9.89
C SER A 170 0.04 4.14 -10.38
N VAL A 171 1.20 4.17 -9.70
CA VAL A 171 2.36 3.34 -10.06
C VAL A 171 2.03 1.85 -9.98
N TYR A 172 1.34 1.43 -8.93
CA TYR A 172 0.86 0.05 -8.79
C TYR A 172 -0.06 -0.34 -9.96
N GLY A 173 -1.10 0.46 -10.23
CA GLY A 173 -2.05 0.20 -11.32
C GLY A 173 -1.37 0.15 -12.70
N PHE A 174 -0.30 0.94 -12.90
CA PHE A 174 0.48 0.91 -14.12
C PHE A 174 1.15 -0.44 -14.37
N THR A 175 1.62 -1.14 -13.34
CA THR A 175 2.27 -2.45 -13.48
C THR A 175 1.29 -3.57 -13.80
N GLY A 176 0.01 -3.45 -13.39
CA GLY A 176 -1.01 -4.47 -13.52
C GLY A 176 -1.82 -4.44 -14.83
N VAL A 177 -1.56 -3.48 -15.73
CA VAL A 177 -2.32 -3.37 -16.97
C VAL A 177 -1.99 -4.50 -17.95
N THR A 178 -3.02 -5.09 -18.56
CA THR A 178 -2.88 -6.12 -19.60
C THR A 178 -2.52 -5.52 -20.96
N LYS A 179 -3.13 -4.37 -21.30
CA LYS A 179 -2.93 -3.65 -22.55
C LYS A 179 -2.24 -2.32 -22.25
N GLY A 180 -0.93 -2.34 -22.01
CA GLY A 180 -0.15 -1.16 -21.63
C GLY A 180 1.28 -1.24 -22.12
N MET A 181 1.99 -0.11 -22.07
CA MET A 181 3.36 0.00 -22.60
C MET A 181 4.38 -0.88 -21.82
N LEU A 182 4.14 -1.16 -20.55
CA LEU A 182 5.03 -1.94 -19.67
C LEU A 182 4.24 -2.74 -18.61
N GLY A 183 3.19 -3.45 -19.03
CA GLY A 183 2.45 -4.32 -18.12
C GLY A 183 3.31 -5.51 -17.67
N LEU A 184 3.45 -5.72 -16.36
CA LEU A 184 4.07 -6.92 -15.77
C LEU A 184 3.24 -7.36 -14.57
N LYS A 185 2.26 -8.22 -14.82
CA LYS A 185 1.31 -8.72 -13.80
C LYS A 185 2.01 -9.28 -12.56
N ALA A 186 3.19 -9.90 -12.72
CA ALA A 186 3.96 -10.44 -11.61
C ALA A 186 4.26 -9.40 -10.51
N ILE A 187 4.55 -8.13 -10.88
CA ILE A 187 4.78 -7.07 -9.89
C ILE A 187 3.47 -6.77 -9.15
N ALA A 188 2.37 -6.54 -9.87
CA ALA A 188 1.10 -6.21 -9.26
C ALA A 188 0.57 -7.34 -8.37
N SER A 189 0.73 -8.60 -8.81
CA SER A 189 0.35 -9.78 -8.04
C SER A 189 1.21 -9.97 -6.78
N ALA A 190 2.51 -9.69 -6.85
CA ALA A 190 3.39 -9.72 -5.68
C ALA A 190 2.97 -8.67 -4.64
N VAL A 191 2.61 -7.44 -5.09
CA VAL A 191 2.13 -6.38 -4.20
C VAL A 191 0.84 -6.79 -3.48
N THR A 192 -0.15 -7.33 -4.20
CA THR A 192 -1.40 -7.75 -3.57
C THR A 192 -1.23 -9.00 -2.70
N CYS A 193 -0.37 -9.93 -3.10
CA CYS A 193 -0.01 -11.10 -2.29
C CYS A 193 0.56 -10.66 -0.93
N ARG A 194 1.56 -9.76 -0.94
CA ARG A 194 2.15 -9.25 0.30
C ARG A 194 1.15 -8.43 1.11
N GLY A 195 0.34 -7.61 0.47
CA GLY A 195 -0.72 -6.84 1.13
C GLY A 195 -1.70 -7.73 1.89
N ARG A 196 -2.14 -8.85 1.30
CA ARG A 196 -2.99 -9.84 1.98
C ARG A 196 -2.30 -10.43 3.20
N GLN A 197 -1.06 -10.89 3.03
CA GLN A 197 -0.28 -11.44 4.16
C GLN A 197 -0.16 -10.45 5.30
N MET A 198 0.08 -9.16 5.03
CA MET A 198 0.19 -8.14 6.06
C MET A 198 -1.13 -7.91 6.82
N ILE A 199 -2.27 -7.96 6.14
CA ILE A 199 -3.59 -7.90 6.78
C ILE A 199 -3.81 -9.12 7.70
N ASP A 200 -3.47 -10.33 7.20
CA ASP A 200 -3.61 -11.57 7.99
C ASP A 200 -2.65 -11.61 9.19
N GLU A 201 -1.41 -11.17 9.00
CA GLU A 201 -0.41 -11.01 10.08
C GLU A 201 -0.89 -10.00 11.14
N THR A 202 -1.47 -8.87 10.70
CA THR A 202 -2.04 -7.86 11.62
C THR A 202 -3.19 -8.47 12.42
N LYS A 203 -4.12 -9.17 11.76
CA LYS A 203 -5.23 -9.84 12.44
C LYS A 203 -4.73 -10.85 13.47
N ALA A 204 -3.80 -11.73 13.08
CA ALA A 204 -3.24 -12.74 13.98
C ALA A 204 -2.51 -12.11 15.18
N THR A 205 -1.74 -11.03 14.94
CA THR A 205 -1.03 -10.31 16.00
C THR A 205 -2.00 -9.66 16.99
N VAL A 206 -3.05 -9.02 16.50
CA VAL A 206 -4.03 -8.34 17.36
C VAL A 206 -4.84 -9.36 18.16
N GLU A 207 -5.44 -10.35 17.50
CA GLU A 207 -6.28 -11.35 18.18
C GLU A 207 -5.47 -12.25 19.12
N GLY A 208 -4.17 -12.47 18.83
CA GLY A 208 -3.30 -13.28 19.70
C GLY A 208 -2.72 -12.55 20.92
N ASN A 209 -2.59 -11.23 20.89
CA ASN A 209 -1.94 -10.48 21.98
C ASN A 209 -2.92 -9.66 22.85
N PHE A 210 -4.16 -9.50 22.42
CA PHE A 210 -5.18 -8.76 23.16
C PHE A 210 -6.37 -9.66 23.45
N GLU A 211 -6.46 -10.14 24.68
CA GLU A 211 -7.54 -11.05 25.11
C GLU A 211 -8.93 -10.46 24.82
N GLY A 212 -9.77 -11.23 24.14
CA GLY A 212 -11.13 -10.82 23.79
C GLY A 212 -11.21 -9.73 22.72
N SER A 213 -10.09 -9.41 22.05
CA SER A 213 -10.12 -8.57 20.85
C SER A 213 -10.64 -9.35 19.64
N GLU A 214 -11.24 -8.64 18.72
CA GLU A 214 -11.83 -9.22 17.52
C GLU A 214 -11.64 -8.29 16.33
N VAL A 215 -11.13 -8.81 15.23
CA VAL A 215 -11.12 -8.09 13.95
C VAL A 215 -12.50 -8.26 13.32
N VAL A 216 -13.24 -7.17 13.27
CA VAL A 216 -14.64 -7.16 12.77
C VAL A 216 -14.72 -6.94 11.27
N TYR A 217 -13.72 -6.28 10.68
CA TYR A 217 -13.65 -6.00 9.26
C TYR A 217 -12.23 -5.62 8.82
N GLY A 218 -11.90 -5.83 7.56
CA GLY A 218 -10.68 -5.35 6.93
C GLY A 218 -10.93 -5.05 5.46
N ASP A 219 -10.41 -3.92 5.00
CA ASP A 219 -10.60 -3.47 3.61
C ASP A 219 -9.29 -2.95 3.03
N THR A 220 -8.68 -3.75 2.18
CA THR A 220 -7.49 -3.42 1.39
C THR A 220 -6.25 -3.05 2.24
N ASP A 221 -6.28 -1.93 2.93
CA ASP A 221 -5.20 -1.34 3.71
C ASP A 221 -5.57 -1.01 5.17
N SER A 222 -6.82 -1.31 5.56
CA SER A 222 -7.30 -1.02 6.91
C SER A 222 -7.85 -2.26 7.62
N VAL A 223 -7.69 -2.29 8.94
CA VAL A 223 -8.20 -3.34 9.83
C VAL A 223 -9.01 -2.69 10.94
N MET A 224 -10.28 -3.10 11.07
CA MET A 224 -11.21 -2.62 12.10
C MET A 224 -11.21 -3.59 13.27
N VAL A 225 -10.78 -3.13 14.43
CA VAL A 225 -10.59 -3.94 15.63
C VAL A 225 -11.56 -3.50 16.73
N LYS A 226 -12.24 -4.46 17.30
CA LYS A 226 -12.98 -4.33 18.56
C LYS A 226 -12.10 -4.87 19.68
N PHE A 227 -11.75 -4.05 20.66
CA PHE A 227 -11.07 -4.49 21.88
C PHE A 227 -12.09 -4.79 22.98
N LYS A 228 -11.77 -5.74 23.85
CA LYS A 228 -12.52 -5.97 25.08
C LYS A 228 -12.19 -4.84 26.06
N LEU A 229 -13.20 -4.09 26.46
CA LEU A 229 -13.07 -2.99 27.41
C LEU A 229 -13.92 -3.27 28.64
N ASP A 230 -13.59 -2.64 29.77
CA ASP A 230 -14.36 -2.71 30.98
C ASP A 230 -15.73 -2.04 30.78
N GLU A 231 -16.78 -2.75 31.11
CA GLU A 231 -18.17 -2.27 30.95
C GLU A 231 -18.48 -1.08 31.85
N SER A 232 -17.80 -0.95 33.01
CA SER A 232 -17.97 0.14 33.97
C SER A 232 -17.50 1.50 33.47
N LEU A 233 -16.67 1.53 32.39
CA LEU A 233 -16.12 2.76 31.86
C LEU A 233 -17.18 3.61 31.13
N THR A 234 -17.09 4.92 31.31
CA THR A 234 -17.90 5.87 30.52
C THR A 234 -17.50 5.84 29.04
N ALA A 235 -18.37 6.33 28.16
CA ALA A 235 -18.12 6.37 26.72
C ALA A 235 -16.79 7.06 26.36
N GLU A 236 -16.49 8.17 27.02
CA GLU A 236 -15.24 8.92 26.81
C GLU A 236 -14.01 8.14 27.27
N GLN A 237 -14.11 7.46 28.42
CA GLN A 237 -13.05 6.61 28.94
C GLN A 237 -12.81 5.39 28.02
N LYS A 238 -13.88 4.78 27.49
CA LYS A 238 -13.78 3.69 26.51
C LYS A 238 -13.06 4.13 25.25
N ILE A 239 -13.36 5.32 24.72
CA ILE A 239 -12.66 5.89 23.55
C ILE A 239 -11.19 6.13 23.87
N ALA A 240 -10.87 6.72 25.03
CA ALA A 240 -9.50 6.98 25.42
C ALA A 240 -8.67 5.68 25.58
N GLU A 241 -9.28 4.65 26.16
CA GLU A 241 -8.63 3.34 26.30
C GLU A 241 -8.45 2.65 24.96
N ALA A 242 -9.47 2.72 24.07
CA ALA A 242 -9.37 2.20 22.70
C ALA A 242 -8.22 2.85 21.90
N TRP A 243 -7.97 4.16 22.10
CA TRP A 243 -6.81 4.85 21.52
C TRP A 243 -5.49 4.23 21.98
N LYS A 244 -5.32 4.04 23.29
CA LYS A 244 -4.08 3.45 23.84
C LYS A 244 -3.85 2.02 23.35
N LEU A 245 -4.91 1.20 23.35
CA LEU A 245 -4.83 -0.17 22.87
C LEU A 245 -4.53 -0.23 21.37
N GLY A 246 -5.13 0.66 20.58
CA GLY A 246 -4.86 0.76 19.16
C GLY A 246 -3.43 1.20 18.83
N GLU A 247 -2.88 2.19 19.55
CA GLU A 247 -1.48 2.59 19.42
C GLU A 247 -0.53 1.44 19.79
N LYS A 248 -0.84 0.71 20.86
CA LYS A 248 -0.06 -0.47 21.28
C LYS A 248 -0.13 -1.58 20.23
N ALA A 249 -1.33 -1.85 19.68
CA ALA A 249 -1.52 -2.86 18.64
C ALA A 249 -0.77 -2.50 17.35
N ALA A 250 -0.83 -1.25 16.91
CA ALA A 250 -0.07 -0.77 15.76
C ALA A 250 1.44 -0.92 15.95
N ALA A 251 1.95 -0.59 17.14
CA ALA A 251 3.38 -0.72 17.47
C ALA A 251 3.86 -2.18 17.55
N MET A 252 2.97 -3.13 17.87
CA MET A 252 3.30 -4.57 17.90
C MET A 252 3.37 -5.18 16.50
N CYS A 253 2.69 -4.59 15.52
CA CYS A 253 2.70 -5.06 14.14
C CYS A 253 3.92 -4.49 13.40
N VAL A 254 5.04 -5.20 13.44
CA VAL A 254 6.30 -4.76 12.82
C VAL A 254 6.44 -5.34 11.44
N PHE A 255 6.58 -4.48 10.43
CA PHE A 255 6.77 -4.85 9.03
C PHE A 255 8.07 -4.28 8.47
N PRO A 256 8.62 -4.87 7.39
CA PRO A 256 9.81 -4.32 6.74
C PRO A 256 9.61 -2.86 6.32
N PRO A 257 10.51 -1.94 6.67
CA PRO A 257 10.37 -0.54 6.33
C PRO A 257 10.38 -0.34 4.80
N PRO A 258 9.59 0.60 4.26
CA PRO A 258 8.85 1.67 4.92
C PRO A 258 7.37 1.37 5.20
N ASN A 259 6.99 0.10 5.37
CA ASN A 259 5.62 -0.24 5.75
C ASN A 259 5.38 0.18 7.20
N GLU A 260 4.34 0.92 7.43
CA GLU A 260 3.92 1.42 8.74
C GLU A 260 2.41 1.20 8.88
N LEU A 261 2.02 0.57 10.00
CA LEU A 261 0.63 0.47 10.42
C LEU A 261 0.38 1.58 11.45
N GLU A 262 -0.64 2.38 11.23
CA GLU A 262 -0.96 3.52 12.09
C GLU A 262 -2.39 3.39 12.64
N LEU A 263 -2.60 3.86 13.86
CA LEU A 263 -3.94 4.12 14.35
C LEU A 263 -4.47 5.40 13.71
N GLU A 264 -5.44 5.27 12.81
CA GLU A 264 -5.98 6.41 12.09
C GLU A 264 -7.16 7.06 12.82
N LYS A 265 -8.10 6.23 13.29
CA LYS A 265 -9.39 6.69 13.83
C LYS A 265 -9.95 5.71 14.85
N VAL A 266 -10.84 6.22 15.70
CA VAL A 266 -11.74 5.42 16.52
C VAL A 266 -13.18 5.75 16.15
N TYR A 267 -14.01 4.74 16.00
CA TYR A 267 -15.41 4.89 15.65
C TYR A 267 -16.30 4.47 16.83
N MET A 268 -17.29 5.29 17.19
CA MET A 268 -18.29 4.95 18.22
C MET A 268 -19.51 5.87 18.12
N PRO A 269 -20.73 5.37 17.83
CA PRO A 269 -21.01 4.00 17.38
C PRO A 269 -20.51 3.68 15.98
N TYR A 270 -20.48 2.37 15.63
CA TYR A 270 -20.09 1.87 14.32
C TYR A 270 -21.13 0.86 13.84
N ILE A 271 -21.69 1.04 12.66
CA ILE A 271 -22.67 0.16 12.02
C ILE A 271 -22.06 -0.43 10.76
N LEU A 272 -21.84 -1.73 10.74
CA LEU A 272 -21.27 -2.47 9.62
C LEU A 272 -22.37 -3.26 8.91
N TYR A 273 -22.75 -2.82 7.72
CA TYR A 273 -23.83 -3.44 6.95
C TYR A 273 -23.31 -4.54 6.01
N SER A 274 -22.24 -4.23 5.25
CA SER A 274 -21.61 -5.16 4.29
C SER A 274 -20.22 -4.70 3.93
N LYS A 275 -19.50 -5.47 3.07
CA LYS A 275 -18.23 -5.03 2.49
C LYS A 275 -18.37 -3.63 1.90
N LYS A 276 -17.46 -2.74 2.29
CA LYS A 276 -17.39 -1.33 1.86
C LYS A 276 -18.62 -0.45 2.21
N ARG A 277 -19.51 -0.94 3.08
CA ARG A 277 -20.72 -0.21 3.53
C ARG A 277 -20.81 -0.20 5.03
N TYR A 278 -20.40 0.90 5.64
CA TYR A 278 -20.53 1.14 7.08
C TYR A 278 -20.82 2.63 7.32
N ALA A 279 -21.43 2.90 8.48
CA ALA A 279 -21.67 4.24 8.98
C ALA A 279 -21.16 4.34 10.41
N ALA A 280 -20.50 5.44 10.77
CA ALA A 280 -19.89 5.58 12.08
C ALA A 280 -19.76 7.04 12.51
N LYS A 281 -19.82 7.29 13.81
CA LYS A 281 -19.34 8.54 14.39
C LYS A 281 -17.85 8.41 14.65
N MET A 282 -17.09 9.29 13.99
CA MET A 282 -15.63 9.29 14.04
C MET A 282 -15.14 10.17 15.19
N TRP A 283 -14.14 9.64 15.90
CA TRP A 283 -13.40 10.36 16.93
C TRP A 283 -11.95 10.47 16.49
N VAL A 284 -11.45 11.69 16.51
CA VAL A 284 -10.06 12.01 16.11
C VAL A 284 -9.37 12.60 17.32
N GLN A 285 -8.15 12.13 17.59
CA GLN A 285 -7.34 12.75 18.64
C GLN A 285 -6.83 14.11 18.16
N ASN A 286 -7.15 15.17 18.86
CA ASN A 286 -6.54 16.47 18.62
C ASN A 286 -5.07 16.37 19.06
N LYS A 287 -4.18 16.06 18.11
CA LYS A 287 -2.73 16.23 18.34
C LYS A 287 -2.49 17.73 18.54
N LYS A 288 -2.34 18.16 19.81
CA LYS A 288 -1.86 19.50 20.15
C LYS A 288 -0.43 19.73 19.67
#